data_f50d54714ee8f5e7798a33422e3f349c
#
_entry.id   f50d54714ee8f5e7798a33422e3f349c
#
_cell.length_a   1.000
_cell.length_b   1.000
_cell.length_c   1.000
_cell.angle_alpha   90.00
_cell.angle_beta   90.00
_cell.angle_gamma   90.00
#
_symmetry.space_group_name_H-M   'P 1'
#
loop_
_entity.id
_entity.type
_entity.pdbx_description
1 polymer ?
#
loop_
_entity_poly.entity_id
_entity_poly.type
_entity_poly.pdbx_seq_one_letter_code
_entity_poly.pdbx_strand_id
1 'polypeptide(L)'
;MYYKNRFCIVKYSVISLVVASNLYGAPTGGTVVSGNATISQNANTTNINQSSNKAIINWQDFSIKSNETVNFNQPNSNSITLNRVIGNEKSIIDGALNANGQVWLINSNGVLFGKNAKVNTAGIVASTKDISNEDFNNGNYNFKGNSNESIVNEGEIKSLANTHATFIANSVTNKGKIEVHKGTINLVGASDVTLTLNENQNLSLKVNKGVLDALVDNQNLIVANGGQIYLTTNAKDELLKGVVNHSGIIEASSLDELTQSEVILFAHGGTTNVDGSIIAKGGFVETSGEKLNVTSNTKVIAKDWLLDPTNILIESTGGNDLTGDSVSATAIQNNLETTNVHLQATNNITVNQNITWSTDKQLKLQANSINVNSTINNTNSTNGGVYFNAFNTTDKVVFDTNGKVIVNNLYQLQWMNQALNGKYELGRNIDASATSAWNSNGSGGYYGFNPIGNSTNKFNGTFDGLGFTISNLYINRPSQNYVGLFGYTNSSAEIKNIGLKDVNITGKNYVGGLVGYNHTGTISNSYASGNVSGTANNVGELVGYNHTGTITNSYATGSVTGKNYVGGLVGYNHTGTI
;
A
#
# COMPACT_ATOMS: atom_id res chain seq x y z
N MET A 1 -39.71 53.84 -17.30
CA MET A 1 -39.84 53.05 -16.05
C MET A 1 -38.44 52.70 -15.59
N TYR A 2 -37.93 53.44 -14.61
CA TYR A 2 -36.57 53.27 -14.08
C TYR A 2 -36.61 52.28 -12.91
N TYR A 3 -35.86 51.15 -12.98
CA TYR A 3 -35.57 50.34 -11.81
C TYR A 3 -34.20 50.72 -11.23
N LYS A 4 -34.22 51.27 -10.03
CA LYS A 4 -33.03 51.54 -9.21
C LYS A 4 -32.51 50.26 -8.58
N ASN A 5 -31.31 49.85 -8.95
CA ASN A 5 -30.54 48.86 -8.20
C ASN A 5 -30.04 49.47 -6.89
N ARG A 6 -30.49 48.94 -5.76
CA ARG A 6 -29.92 49.24 -4.44
C ARG A 6 -28.79 48.24 -4.17
N PHE A 7 -27.56 48.74 -4.22
CA PHE A 7 -26.42 48.05 -3.64
C PHE A 7 -26.53 48.10 -2.12
N CYS A 8 -26.64 46.91 -1.48
CA CYS A 8 -26.54 46.78 -0.03
C CYS A 8 -25.04 46.62 0.31
N ILE A 9 -24.43 47.72 0.81
CA ILE A 9 -23.06 47.68 1.33
C ILE A 9 -23.13 47.06 2.74
N VAL A 10 -22.74 45.79 2.86
CA VAL A 10 -22.50 45.18 4.16
C VAL A 10 -21.17 45.69 4.69
N LYS A 11 -21.24 46.60 5.66
CA LYS A 11 -20.07 47.03 6.43
C LYS A 11 -19.64 45.91 7.34
N TYR A 12 -18.55 45.25 6.98
CA TYR A 12 -17.83 44.41 7.93
C TYR A 12 -17.18 45.30 8.98
N SER A 13 -17.75 45.32 10.17
CA SER A 13 -17.05 45.83 11.34
C SER A 13 -15.95 44.80 11.70
N VAL A 14 -14.71 45.16 11.43
CA VAL A 14 -13.55 44.48 11.98
C VAL A 14 -13.58 44.76 13.49
N ILE A 15 -14.14 43.83 14.25
CA ILE A 15 -13.91 43.77 15.69
C ILE A 15 -12.47 43.27 15.82
N SER A 16 -11.52 44.17 16.02
CA SER A 16 -10.20 43.85 16.53
C SER A 16 -10.42 43.28 17.94
N LEU A 17 -10.48 41.95 18.02
CA LEU A 17 -10.35 41.24 19.28
C LEU A 17 -8.93 41.53 19.77
N VAL A 18 -8.78 42.49 20.67
CA VAL A 18 -7.56 42.60 21.48
C VAL A 18 -7.57 41.35 22.36
N VAL A 19 -6.92 40.29 21.90
CA VAL A 19 -6.57 39.20 22.76
C VAL A 19 -5.57 39.78 23.76
N ALA A 20 -6.05 40.11 24.96
CA ALA A 20 -5.18 40.30 26.09
C ALA A 20 -4.33 39.02 26.19
N SER A 21 -3.10 39.06 25.69
CA SER A 21 -2.12 38.02 25.91
C SER A 21 -1.89 37.99 27.42
N ASN A 22 -2.60 37.08 28.09
CA ASN A 22 -2.23 36.75 29.45
C ASN A 22 -0.75 36.34 29.41
N LEU A 23 0.06 37.05 30.15
CA LEU A 23 1.49 36.85 30.31
C LEU A 23 1.72 35.57 31.14
N TYR A 24 1.32 34.42 30.59
CA TYR A 24 1.73 33.14 31.17
C TYR A 24 3.13 32.83 30.63
N GLY A 25 4.07 32.75 31.51
CA GLY A 25 5.43 32.31 31.28
C GLY A 25 5.72 31.13 32.17
N ALA A 26 6.43 30.13 31.68
CA ALA A 26 6.85 28.89 32.34
C ALA A 26 5.69 28.07 32.96
N PRO A 27 5.77 26.76 33.05
CA PRO A 27 4.74 25.96 33.69
C PRO A 27 4.41 26.42 35.10
N THR A 28 3.13 26.62 35.44
CA THR A 28 2.70 27.17 36.73
C THR A 28 1.85 26.19 37.53
N GLY A 29 1.87 26.36 38.88
CA GLY A 29 1.02 25.60 39.79
C GLY A 29 1.35 24.10 39.83
N GLY A 30 2.59 23.72 39.56
CA GLY A 30 3.04 22.32 39.55
C GLY A 30 2.96 21.67 40.92
N THR A 31 2.23 20.57 41.06
CA THR A 31 2.10 19.76 42.25
C THR A 31 2.41 18.31 41.95
N VAL A 32 3.40 17.72 42.58
CA VAL A 32 3.74 16.28 42.48
C VAL A 32 2.70 15.48 43.23
N VAL A 33 1.96 14.62 42.51
CA VAL A 33 0.87 13.80 43.10
C VAL A 33 1.22 12.32 43.16
N SER A 34 2.26 11.89 42.48
CA SER A 34 2.79 10.53 42.56
C SER A 34 4.30 10.52 42.22
N GLY A 35 5.06 9.62 42.80
CA GLY A 35 6.50 9.55 42.64
C GLY A 35 7.23 10.67 43.39
N ASN A 36 8.54 10.84 43.11
CA ASN A 36 9.38 11.83 43.74
C ASN A 36 10.00 12.77 42.69
N ALA A 37 9.65 14.04 42.77
CA ALA A 37 10.24 15.09 41.95
C ALA A 37 10.27 16.43 42.72
N THR A 38 11.17 17.32 42.34
CA THR A 38 11.24 18.71 42.82
C THR A 38 11.16 19.64 41.62
N ILE A 39 10.50 20.78 41.81
CA ILE A 39 10.31 21.81 40.78
C ILE A 39 11.03 23.07 41.27
N SER A 40 11.91 23.62 40.42
CA SER A 40 12.57 24.89 40.68
C SER A 40 12.48 25.79 39.45
N GLN A 41 12.26 27.08 39.67
CA GLN A 41 12.09 28.06 38.58
C GLN A 41 13.04 29.24 38.80
N ASN A 42 13.78 29.60 37.77
CA ASN A 42 14.67 30.75 37.70
C ASN A 42 14.40 31.51 36.41
N ALA A 43 13.98 32.78 36.51
CA ALA A 43 13.73 33.65 35.37
C ALA A 43 13.02 32.89 34.20
N ASN A 44 13.78 32.42 33.23
CA ASN A 44 13.25 31.78 32.00
C ASN A 44 13.47 30.24 32.01
N THR A 45 13.87 29.65 33.14
CA THR A 45 14.16 28.21 33.20
C THR A 45 13.39 27.54 34.33
N THR A 46 12.67 26.47 33.99
CA THR A 46 12.05 25.55 34.95
C THR A 46 12.81 24.24 34.93
N ASN A 47 13.29 23.78 36.07
CA ASN A 47 13.95 22.48 36.23
C ASN A 47 13.07 21.57 37.07
N ILE A 48 12.76 20.40 36.55
CA ILE A 48 12.07 19.29 37.22
C ILE A 48 13.12 18.20 37.48
N ASN A 49 13.49 17.99 38.75
CA ASN A 49 14.44 16.97 39.14
C ASN A 49 13.67 15.78 39.73
N GLN A 50 13.55 14.71 38.95
CA GLN A 50 12.86 13.49 39.34
C GLN A 50 13.84 12.44 39.83
N SER A 51 13.55 11.80 40.96
CA SER A 51 14.38 10.72 41.53
C SER A 51 13.73 9.33 41.47
N SER A 52 12.43 9.24 41.16
CA SER A 52 11.71 7.98 40.92
C SER A 52 11.65 7.66 39.43
N ASN A 53 11.45 6.38 39.05
CA ASN A 53 11.31 5.99 37.65
C ASN A 53 10.01 6.53 37.01
N LYS A 54 8.96 6.73 37.80
CA LYS A 54 7.72 7.37 37.38
C LYS A 54 7.37 8.51 38.32
N ALA A 55 6.86 9.61 37.76
CA ALA A 55 6.26 10.69 38.53
C ALA A 55 5.04 11.25 37.81
N ILE A 56 4.08 11.77 38.58
CA ILE A 56 2.91 12.47 38.07
C ILE A 56 2.92 13.87 38.67
N ILE A 57 2.84 14.89 37.81
CA ILE A 57 2.77 16.29 38.21
C ILE A 57 1.51 16.89 37.59
N ASN A 58 0.65 17.44 38.45
CA ASN A 58 -0.49 18.24 38.01
C ASN A 58 -0.08 19.72 37.90
N TRP A 59 -0.45 20.37 36.82
CA TRP A 59 -0.13 21.76 36.51
C TRP A 59 -1.40 22.58 36.34
N GLN A 60 -1.39 23.86 36.73
CA GLN A 60 -2.45 24.79 36.35
C GLN A 60 -2.29 25.21 34.88
N ASP A 61 -1.07 25.48 34.44
CA ASP A 61 -0.71 25.72 33.05
C ASP A 61 0.64 25.06 32.76
N PHE A 62 0.75 24.42 31.59
CA PHE A 62 2.01 23.90 31.09
C PHE A 62 2.27 24.50 29.69
N SER A 63 2.71 25.76 29.70
CA SER A 63 3.12 26.49 28.51
C SER A 63 4.59 26.90 28.63
N ILE A 64 5.28 27.09 27.50
CA ILE A 64 6.70 27.47 27.42
C ILE A 64 6.82 28.53 26.33
N LYS A 65 7.21 29.76 26.68
CA LYS A 65 7.44 30.85 25.71
C LYS A 65 8.71 30.62 24.91
N SER A 66 8.87 31.32 23.81
CA SER A 66 10.01 31.19 22.89
C SER A 66 11.39 31.45 23.52
N ASN A 67 11.44 32.22 24.59
CA ASN A 67 12.66 32.51 25.36
C ASN A 67 12.79 31.68 26.65
N GLU A 68 11.91 30.70 26.86
CA GLU A 68 11.89 29.89 28.08
C GLU A 68 12.35 28.45 27.80
N THR A 69 12.84 27.82 28.85
CA THR A 69 13.34 26.43 28.83
C THR A 69 12.78 25.65 30.00
N VAL A 70 12.27 24.46 29.72
CA VAL A 70 11.89 23.46 30.72
C VAL A 70 12.80 22.24 30.57
N ASN A 71 13.47 21.87 31.69
CA ASN A 71 14.34 20.72 31.73
C ASN A 71 13.81 19.68 32.72
N PHE A 72 13.73 18.44 32.26
CA PHE A 72 13.45 17.27 33.07
C PHE A 72 14.75 16.49 33.28
N ASN A 73 15.21 16.45 34.52
CA ASN A 73 16.36 15.66 34.96
C ASN A 73 15.80 14.39 35.62
N GLN A 74 15.82 13.30 34.90
CA GLN A 74 15.23 12.02 35.29
C GLN A 74 16.31 10.97 35.55
N PRO A 75 16.03 9.87 36.31
CA PRO A 75 17.02 8.85 36.62
C PRO A 75 17.69 8.22 35.38
N ASN A 76 16.92 7.99 34.31
CA ASN A 76 17.42 7.39 33.06
C ASN A 76 16.44 7.64 31.91
N SER A 77 16.77 7.19 30.69
CA SER A 77 15.97 7.36 29.49
C SER A 77 14.60 6.65 29.54
N ASN A 78 14.44 5.65 30.40
CA ASN A 78 13.18 4.90 30.55
C ASN A 78 12.25 5.51 31.61
N SER A 79 12.73 6.49 32.36
CA SER A 79 11.96 7.18 33.39
C SER A 79 10.88 8.04 32.72
N ILE A 80 9.69 8.10 33.30
CA ILE A 80 8.53 8.79 32.72
C ILE A 80 8.03 9.86 33.69
N THR A 81 7.86 11.09 33.22
CA THR A 81 7.10 12.13 33.92
C THR A 81 5.78 12.37 33.20
N LEU A 82 4.67 12.04 33.86
CA LEU A 82 3.32 12.40 33.42
C LEU A 82 3.00 13.82 33.89
N ASN A 83 2.83 14.73 32.96
CA ASN A 83 2.47 16.12 33.21
C ASN A 83 1.00 16.31 32.81
N ARG A 84 0.11 16.46 33.77
CA ARG A 84 -1.31 16.67 33.56
C ARG A 84 -1.69 18.11 33.81
N VAL A 85 -2.26 18.77 32.82
CA VAL A 85 -2.82 20.12 32.97
C VAL A 85 -4.25 20.00 33.52
N ILE A 86 -4.48 20.60 34.68
CA ILE A 86 -5.78 20.62 35.36
C ILE A 86 -6.48 21.97 35.24
N GLY A 87 -5.79 22.99 34.69
CA GLY A 87 -6.39 24.28 34.35
C GLY A 87 -7.18 24.22 33.03
N ASN A 88 -7.73 25.36 32.62
CA ASN A 88 -8.65 25.45 31.48
C ASN A 88 -7.99 25.98 30.20
N GLU A 89 -6.70 26.21 30.21
CA GLU A 89 -5.99 26.79 29.07
C GLU A 89 -5.27 25.72 28.25
N LYS A 90 -5.15 25.95 26.94
CA LYS A 90 -4.34 25.13 26.03
C LYS A 90 -2.87 25.25 26.40
N SER A 91 -2.12 24.15 26.32
CA SER A 91 -0.66 24.18 26.41
C SER A 91 -0.05 24.75 25.13
N ILE A 92 0.75 25.82 25.25
CA ILE A 92 1.51 26.40 24.14
C ILE A 92 2.99 26.21 24.43
N ILE A 93 3.63 25.29 23.73
CA ILE A 93 5.05 25.00 23.82
C ILE A 93 5.73 25.71 22.63
N ASP A 94 6.25 26.92 22.85
CA ASP A 94 6.96 27.71 21.83
C ASP A 94 8.45 27.93 22.16
N GLY A 95 8.94 27.35 23.25
CA GLY A 95 10.33 27.37 23.71
C GLY A 95 10.97 25.98 23.74
N ALA A 96 11.99 25.84 24.59
CA ALA A 96 12.74 24.60 24.71
C ALA A 96 12.14 23.67 25.78
N LEU A 97 11.91 22.41 25.42
CA LEU A 97 11.55 21.32 26.32
C LEU A 97 12.59 20.21 26.22
N ASN A 98 13.38 20.03 27.24
CA ASN A 98 14.46 19.05 27.27
C ASN A 98 14.23 18.01 28.36
N ALA A 99 14.52 16.73 28.03
CA ALA A 99 14.47 15.64 29.00
C ALA A 99 15.47 14.54 28.65
N ASN A 100 16.13 13.98 29.65
CA ASN A 100 16.92 12.77 29.48
C ASN A 100 16.09 11.49 29.61
N GLY A 101 14.84 11.60 30.05
CA GLY A 101 13.81 10.55 30.05
C GLY A 101 12.60 10.91 29.20
N GLN A 102 11.48 10.27 29.44
CA GLN A 102 10.24 10.47 28.69
C GLN A 102 9.35 11.54 29.33
N VAL A 103 8.75 12.37 28.50
CA VAL A 103 7.79 13.41 28.92
C VAL A 103 6.41 13.09 28.31
N TRP A 104 5.45 12.86 29.17
CA TRP A 104 4.07 12.66 28.79
C TRP A 104 3.26 13.89 29.20
N LEU A 105 2.64 14.57 28.22
CA LEU A 105 1.85 15.80 28.43
C LEU A 105 0.39 15.52 28.12
N ILE A 106 -0.46 15.68 29.13
CA ILE A 106 -1.91 15.57 28.99
C ILE A 106 -2.55 16.92 29.21
N ASN A 107 -3.30 17.38 28.19
CA ASN A 107 -4.12 18.59 28.32
C ASN A 107 -5.41 18.45 27.50
N SER A 108 -6.54 18.30 28.19
CA SER A 108 -7.86 18.19 27.55
C SER A 108 -8.28 19.45 26.77
N ASN A 109 -7.59 20.58 26.96
CA ASN A 109 -7.85 21.83 26.22
C ASN A 109 -6.96 21.99 24.97
N GLY A 110 -6.15 20.95 24.63
CA GLY A 110 -5.29 20.93 23.46
C GLY A 110 -3.83 21.25 23.75
N VAL A 111 -2.97 20.96 22.75
CA VAL A 111 -1.52 21.22 22.80
C VAL A 111 -1.09 21.83 21.47
N LEU A 112 -0.36 22.93 21.53
CA LEU A 112 0.32 23.54 20.40
C LEU A 112 1.82 23.54 20.64
N PHE A 113 2.58 22.85 19.80
CA PHE A 113 4.03 23.07 19.67
C PHE A 113 4.21 24.17 18.62
N GLY A 114 4.58 25.37 19.08
CA GLY A 114 4.72 26.54 18.23
C GLY A 114 5.93 26.49 17.32
N LYS A 115 6.09 27.46 16.44
CA LYS A 115 7.16 27.49 15.42
C LYS A 115 8.58 27.53 15.99
N ASN A 116 8.73 28.05 17.21
CA ASN A 116 10.01 28.14 17.92
C ASN A 116 10.24 26.93 18.84
N ALA A 117 9.26 26.03 18.96
CA ALA A 117 9.38 24.85 19.83
C ALA A 117 10.58 23.98 19.45
N LYS A 118 11.39 23.66 20.45
CA LYS A 118 12.50 22.70 20.34
C LYS A 118 12.33 21.67 21.45
N VAL A 119 11.77 20.52 21.09
CA VAL A 119 11.51 19.42 22.00
C VAL A 119 12.57 18.35 21.81
N ASN A 120 13.36 18.08 22.85
CA ASN A 120 14.39 17.04 22.86
C ASN A 120 14.18 16.15 24.09
N THR A 121 13.70 14.92 23.87
CA THR A 121 13.35 14.01 24.97
C THR A 121 13.81 12.58 24.66
N ALA A 122 13.85 11.71 25.66
CA ALA A 122 14.02 10.29 25.40
C ALA A 122 12.78 9.65 24.75
N GLY A 123 11.60 10.22 24.97
CA GLY A 123 10.35 9.85 24.35
C GLY A 123 9.28 10.85 24.74
N ILE A 124 8.29 11.06 23.85
CA ILE A 124 7.20 12.01 24.09
C ILE A 124 5.84 11.39 23.82
N VAL A 125 4.89 11.63 24.72
CA VAL A 125 3.46 11.45 24.49
C VAL A 125 2.78 12.80 24.71
N ALA A 126 1.99 13.28 23.75
CA ALA A 126 1.07 14.39 23.93
C ALA A 126 -0.36 13.89 23.73
N SER A 127 -1.27 14.21 24.66
CA SER A 127 -2.63 13.69 24.58
C SER A 127 -3.67 14.69 25.07
N THR A 128 -4.80 14.75 24.37
CA THR A 128 -6.03 15.42 24.86
C THR A 128 -6.93 14.43 25.62
N LYS A 129 -6.55 13.16 25.67
CA LYS A 129 -7.22 12.08 26.42
C LYS A 129 -6.42 11.82 27.69
N ASP A 130 -7.10 11.52 28.78
CA ASP A 130 -6.46 11.32 30.08
C ASP A 130 -6.24 9.84 30.41
N ILE A 131 -5.43 9.58 31.39
CA ILE A 131 -5.14 8.28 31.99
C ILE A 131 -5.25 8.37 33.50
N SER A 132 -5.82 7.35 34.17
CA SER A 132 -5.86 7.36 35.62
C SER A 132 -4.44 7.26 36.24
N ASN A 133 -4.27 7.83 37.45
CA ASN A 133 -2.99 7.73 38.17
C ASN A 133 -2.64 6.26 38.46
N GLU A 134 -3.66 5.45 38.78
CA GLU A 134 -3.49 4.03 39.05
C GLU A 134 -3.00 3.29 37.82
N ASP A 135 -3.67 3.46 36.67
CA ASP A 135 -3.28 2.82 35.42
C ASP A 135 -1.87 3.23 34.99
N PHE A 136 -1.54 4.52 35.09
CA PHE A 136 -0.18 5.00 34.77
C PHE A 136 0.87 4.31 35.65
N ASN A 137 0.66 4.26 36.98
CA ASN A 137 1.61 3.65 37.90
C ASN A 137 1.76 2.15 37.65
N ASN A 138 0.66 1.45 37.33
CA ASN A 138 0.62 0.02 37.06
C ASN A 138 1.13 -0.36 35.66
N GLY A 139 1.39 0.63 34.77
CA GLY A 139 1.83 0.37 33.39
C GLY A 139 0.70 0.02 32.42
N ASN A 140 -0.56 0.28 32.80
CA ASN A 140 -1.75 0.10 31.97
C ASN A 140 -2.04 1.40 31.21
N TYR A 141 -1.34 1.66 30.12
CA TYR A 141 -1.37 2.96 29.45
C TYR A 141 -2.60 3.10 28.52
N ASN A 142 -3.77 3.22 29.12
CA ASN A 142 -5.04 3.40 28.43
C ASN A 142 -5.53 4.84 28.54
N PHE A 143 -5.45 5.58 27.43
CA PHE A 143 -5.86 6.97 27.31
C PHE A 143 -7.31 7.06 26.85
N LYS A 144 -8.17 7.72 27.65
CA LYS A 144 -9.61 7.90 27.37
C LYS A 144 -10.04 9.33 27.60
N GLY A 145 -10.97 9.81 26.78
CA GLY A 145 -11.58 11.12 26.99
C GLY A 145 -12.45 11.58 25.86
N ASN A 146 -13.31 12.55 26.14
CA ASN A 146 -14.28 13.12 25.20
C ASN A 146 -13.86 14.50 24.69
N SER A 147 -12.63 14.95 24.96
CA SER A 147 -12.14 16.23 24.45
C SER A 147 -12.18 16.24 22.93
N ASN A 148 -12.70 17.29 22.33
CA ASN A 148 -12.67 17.52 20.87
C ASN A 148 -11.48 18.39 20.43
N GLU A 149 -10.60 18.72 21.37
CA GLU A 149 -9.45 19.58 21.10
C GLU A 149 -8.35 18.86 20.31
N SER A 150 -7.44 19.66 19.76
CA SER A 150 -6.41 19.23 18.84
C SER A 150 -5.01 19.25 19.43
N ILE A 151 -4.11 18.50 18.78
CA ILE A 151 -2.66 18.66 18.92
C ILE A 151 -2.12 19.15 17.58
N VAL A 152 -1.37 20.27 17.63
CA VAL A 152 -0.73 20.84 16.44
C VAL A 152 0.76 20.97 16.69
N ASN A 153 1.57 20.48 15.77
CA ASN A 153 3.01 20.70 15.75
C ASN A 153 3.39 21.65 14.62
N GLU A 154 3.96 22.79 14.93
CA GLU A 154 4.59 23.74 13.98
C GLU A 154 6.10 23.84 14.19
N GLY A 155 6.64 23.23 15.26
CA GLY A 155 8.04 23.28 15.66
C GLY A 155 8.84 22.02 15.33
N GLU A 156 9.93 21.83 16.06
CA GLU A 156 10.81 20.67 15.93
C GLU A 156 10.72 19.79 17.18
N ILE A 157 10.35 18.52 16.96
CA ILE A 157 10.24 17.50 18.00
C ILE A 157 11.20 16.38 17.66
N LYS A 158 12.11 16.10 18.59
CA LYS A 158 13.10 15.03 18.47
C LYS A 158 13.10 14.16 19.70
N SER A 159 12.97 12.86 19.48
CA SER A 159 13.20 11.87 20.54
C SER A 159 14.46 11.06 20.26
N LEU A 160 15.01 10.43 21.29
CA LEU A 160 16.15 9.54 21.15
C LEU A 160 15.84 8.38 20.21
N ALA A 161 16.87 7.79 19.62
CA ALA A 161 16.70 6.58 18.82
C ALA A 161 16.14 5.42 19.66
N ASN A 162 15.39 4.53 19.01
CA ASN A 162 14.69 3.38 19.60
C ASN A 162 13.62 3.75 20.64
N THR A 163 13.01 4.93 20.54
CA THR A 163 11.93 5.37 21.43
C THR A 163 10.68 5.75 20.64
N HIS A 164 9.95 6.76 21.08
CA HIS A 164 8.68 7.12 20.42
C HIS A 164 8.37 8.62 20.48
N ALA A 165 7.53 9.05 19.54
CA ALA A 165 6.74 10.28 19.61
C ALA A 165 5.28 9.92 19.30
N THR A 166 4.37 10.12 20.26
CA THR A 166 2.96 9.70 20.12
C THR A 166 2.02 10.84 20.47
N PHE A 167 1.12 11.19 19.53
CA PHE A 167 0.12 12.24 19.71
C PHE A 167 -1.27 11.65 19.58
N ILE A 168 -2.12 11.88 20.60
CA ILE A 168 -3.47 11.31 20.70
C ILE A 168 -4.47 12.43 20.94
N ALA A 169 -5.34 12.70 19.96
CA ALA A 169 -6.36 13.74 20.07
C ALA A 169 -7.57 13.41 19.18
N ASN A 170 -8.54 14.32 19.13
CA ASN A 170 -9.58 14.30 18.11
C ASN A 170 -8.99 14.66 16.74
N SER A 171 -8.12 15.68 16.74
CA SER A 171 -7.38 16.11 15.56
C SER A 171 -5.90 16.26 15.87
N VAL A 172 -5.04 15.70 15.02
CA VAL A 172 -3.58 15.83 15.09
C VAL A 172 -3.06 16.37 13.77
N THR A 173 -2.35 17.51 13.82
CA THR A 173 -1.77 18.13 12.62
C THR A 173 -0.27 18.36 12.80
N ASN A 174 0.52 17.88 11.86
CA ASN A 174 1.95 18.17 11.78
C ASN A 174 2.27 19.13 10.63
N LYS A 175 2.69 20.36 10.98
CA LYS A 175 3.22 21.37 10.08
C LYS A 175 4.70 21.65 10.31
N GLY A 176 5.28 21.01 11.33
CA GLY A 176 6.67 21.11 11.71
C GLY A 176 7.46 19.83 11.37
N LYS A 177 8.46 19.52 12.20
CA LYS A 177 9.28 18.32 12.05
C LYS A 177 9.12 17.41 13.27
N ILE A 178 8.98 16.09 13.03
CA ILE A 178 9.03 15.06 14.06
C ILE A 178 10.09 14.04 13.65
N GLU A 179 11.04 13.74 14.55
CA GLU A 179 12.18 12.85 14.28
C GLU A 179 12.41 11.85 15.43
N VAL A 180 12.34 10.55 15.10
CA VAL A 180 12.66 9.44 16.02
C VAL A 180 13.27 8.29 15.22
N HIS A 181 14.59 8.18 15.17
CA HIS A 181 15.26 7.10 14.43
C HIS A 181 15.11 5.75 15.14
N LYS A 182 14.90 4.67 14.36
CA LYS A 182 14.73 3.28 14.86
C LYS A 182 13.61 3.12 15.89
N GLY A 183 12.71 4.09 15.97
CA GLY A 183 11.61 4.12 16.94
C GLY A 183 10.27 4.20 16.26
N THR A 184 9.24 4.63 17.00
CA THR A 184 7.87 4.69 16.53
C THR A 184 7.33 6.11 16.57
N ILE A 185 6.71 6.57 15.49
CA ILE A 185 5.94 7.83 15.45
C ILE A 185 4.47 7.49 15.22
N ASN A 186 3.60 7.92 16.15
CA ASN A 186 2.16 7.69 16.09
C ASN A 186 1.43 9.03 16.11
N LEU A 187 0.63 9.31 15.08
CA LEU A 187 -0.36 10.39 15.06
C LEU A 187 -1.74 9.74 15.02
N VAL A 188 -2.57 9.98 16.06
CA VAL A 188 -3.77 9.18 16.31
C VAL A 188 -4.98 10.05 16.56
N GLY A 189 -5.99 9.92 15.70
CA GLY A 189 -7.31 10.51 15.86
C GLY A 189 -8.30 9.54 16.53
N ALA A 190 -8.41 9.56 17.87
CA ALA A 190 -9.24 8.60 18.61
C ALA A 190 -9.63 9.11 20.02
N SER A 191 -10.64 8.45 20.64
CA SER A 191 -11.10 8.76 22.01
C SER A 191 -10.64 7.76 23.07
N ASP A 192 -10.25 6.56 22.67
CA ASP A 192 -9.78 5.49 23.54
C ASP A 192 -8.63 4.74 22.86
N VAL A 193 -7.45 4.81 23.47
CA VAL A 193 -6.21 4.29 22.90
C VAL A 193 -5.40 3.59 23.98
N THR A 194 -4.99 2.36 23.74
CA THR A 194 -4.06 1.63 24.59
C THR A 194 -2.67 1.66 23.99
N LEU A 195 -1.70 2.09 24.80
CA LEU A 195 -0.27 2.06 24.46
C LEU A 195 0.41 0.93 25.22
N THR A 196 1.32 0.22 24.57
CA THR A 196 2.14 -0.82 25.18
C THR A 196 3.61 -0.50 24.90
N LEU A 197 4.40 -0.27 25.95
CA LEU A 197 5.84 -0.13 25.86
C LEU A 197 6.48 -1.52 25.82
N ASN A 198 7.26 -1.80 24.80
CA ASN A 198 8.06 -3.01 24.74
C ASN A 198 9.38 -2.85 25.54
N GLU A 199 10.16 -3.92 25.65
CA GLU A 199 11.44 -3.93 26.38
C GLU A 199 12.44 -2.89 25.87
N ASN A 200 12.36 -2.51 24.57
CA ASN A 200 13.21 -1.50 23.94
C ASN A 200 12.61 -0.09 23.99
N GLN A 201 11.57 0.14 24.77
CA GLN A 201 10.85 1.42 24.90
C GLN A 201 10.15 1.90 23.62
N ASN A 202 10.09 1.08 22.58
CA ASN A 202 9.21 1.32 21.46
C ASN A 202 7.75 1.13 21.89
N LEU A 203 6.88 1.92 21.31
CA LEU A 203 5.49 2.01 21.73
C LEU A 203 4.58 1.43 20.65
N SER A 204 3.92 0.33 20.95
CA SER A 204 2.85 -0.20 20.12
C SER A 204 1.50 0.40 20.50
N LEU A 205 0.62 0.54 19.52
CA LEU A 205 -0.64 1.24 19.61
C LEU A 205 -1.82 0.31 19.30
N LYS A 206 -2.88 0.40 20.13
CA LYS A 206 -4.17 -0.18 19.82
C LYS A 206 -5.25 0.89 19.99
N VAL A 207 -5.97 1.21 18.91
CA VAL A 207 -7.14 2.10 18.98
C VAL A 207 -8.36 1.27 19.39
N ASN A 208 -8.96 1.60 20.53
CA ASN A 208 -10.12 0.90 21.08
C ASN A 208 -11.44 1.55 20.64
N LYS A 209 -11.47 2.89 20.52
CA LYS A 209 -12.64 3.65 20.12
C LYS A 209 -12.26 4.90 19.33
N GLY A 210 -12.93 5.08 18.20
CA GLY A 210 -12.81 6.27 17.36
C GLY A 210 -13.60 7.47 17.89
N VAL A 211 -13.50 8.58 17.19
CA VAL A 211 -14.25 9.82 17.43
C VAL A 211 -14.94 10.27 16.15
N LEU A 212 -15.97 11.07 16.28
CA LEU A 212 -16.59 11.76 15.16
C LEU A 212 -15.60 12.79 14.56
N ASP A 213 -15.51 12.82 13.24
CA ASP A 213 -14.64 13.76 12.49
C ASP A 213 -13.16 13.71 12.92
N ALA A 214 -12.65 12.52 13.22
CA ALA A 214 -11.23 12.34 13.53
C ALA A 214 -10.35 12.78 12.35
N LEU A 215 -9.31 13.58 12.64
CA LEU A 215 -8.37 14.05 11.63
C LEU A 215 -6.92 13.74 12.05
N VAL A 216 -6.17 13.15 11.14
CA VAL A 216 -4.70 13.14 11.18
C VAL A 216 -4.20 13.76 9.88
N ASP A 217 -3.40 14.82 9.99
CA ASP A 217 -2.95 15.60 8.84
C ASP A 217 -1.44 15.88 8.92
N ASN A 218 -0.67 15.26 8.04
CA ASN A 218 0.76 15.54 7.90
C ASN A 218 1.04 16.43 6.69
N GLN A 219 1.39 17.67 6.95
CA GLN A 219 1.71 18.69 5.96
C GLN A 219 3.23 18.94 5.83
N ASN A 220 4.07 18.38 6.69
CA ASN A 220 5.52 18.59 6.68
C ASN A 220 6.28 17.29 6.98
N LEU A 221 7.43 17.36 7.62
CA LEU A 221 8.43 16.30 7.70
C LEU A 221 8.25 15.39 8.93
N ILE A 222 8.19 14.09 8.69
CA ILE A 222 8.26 13.03 9.70
C ILE A 222 9.43 12.10 9.34
N VAL A 223 10.35 11.84 10.29
CA VAL A 223 11.54 11.01 10.05
C VAL A 223 11.66 9.92 11.13
N ALA A 224 11.63 8.65 10.69
CA ALA A 224 11.84 7.48 11.55
C ALA A 224 12.67 6.39 10.84
N ASN A 225 13.79 6.74 10.24
CA ASN A 225 14.64 5.78 9.52
C ASN A 225 15.03 4.59 10.39
N GLY A 226 14.77 3.37 9.89
CA GLY A 226 14.90 2.12 10.64
C GLY A 226 13.78 1.87 11.64
N GLY A 227 12.70 2.64 11.62
CA GLY A 227 11.58 2.56 12.54
C GLY A 227 10.22 2.49 11.84
N GLN A 228 9.17 2.86 12.58
CA GLN A 228 7.78 2.71 12.16
C GLN A 228 7.02 4.03 12.28
N ILE A 229 6.12 4.31 11.34
CA ILE A 229 5.28 5.50 11.34
C ILE A 229 3.82 5.09 11.11
N TYR A 230 2.95 5.49 12.03
CA TYR A 230 1.52 5.22 11.99
C TYR A 230 0.74 6.53 12.05
N LEU A 231 0.02 6.84 10.98
CA LEU A 231 -0.97 7.92 10.91
C LEU A 231 -2.34 7.24 10.83
N THR A 232 -3.11 7.27 11.91
CA THR A 232 -4.34 6.50 11.97
C THR A 232 -5.50 7.24 12.61
N THR A 233 -6.69 7.07 12.04
CA THR A 233 -7.96 7.41 12.65
C THR A 233 -8.82 6.16 12.72
N ASN A 234 -9.66 6.02 13.76
CA ASN A 234 -10.59 4.90 13.85
C ASN A 234 -12.03 5.43 13.92
N ALA A 235 -12.82 5.07 12.94
CA ALA A 235 -14.27 5.27 12.94
C ALA A 235 -14.93 3.88 12.92
N LYS A 236 -15.47 3.44 14.05
CA LYS A 236 -16.16 2.14 14.15
C LYS A 236 -17.60 2.16 13.66
N ASP A 237 -18.10 3.32 13.27
CA ASP A 237 -19.51 3.53 12.91
C ASP A 237 -19.57 4.34 11.61
N GLU A 238 -20.51 4.04 10.71
CA GLU A 238 -20.70 4.76 9.44
C GLU A 238 -20.95 6.27 9.64
N LEU A 239 -21.34 6.67 10.84
CA LEU A 239 -21.52 8.07 11.25
C LEU A 239 -20.19 8.75 11.65
N LEU A 240 -19.13 7.97 11.90
CA LEU A 240 -17.83 8.48 12.34
C LEU A 240 -16.90 8.58 11.13
N LYS A 241 -16.72 9.76 10.59
CA LYS A 241 -15.83 10.01 9.45
C LYS A 241 -14.43 10.34 9.94
N GLY A 242 -13.52 9.38 9.85
CA GLY A 242 -12.10 9.63 10.07
C GLY A 242 -11.41 10.04 8.77
N VAL A 243 -10.47 10.98 8.85
CA VAL A 243 -9.65 11.40 7.70
C VAL A 243 -8.18 11.34 8.06
N VAL A 244 -7.39 10.69 7.20
CA VAL A 244 -5.93 10.75 7.22
C VAL A 244 -5.47 11.47 5.96
N ASN A 245 -4.81 12.62 6.11
CA ASN A 245 -4.21 13.38 5.02
C ASN A 245 -2.70 13.33 5.09
N HIS A 246 -2.07 13.16 3.94
CA HIS A 246 -0.63 13.26 3.80
C HIS A 246 -0.29 14.04 2.55
N SER A 247 0.20 15.25 2.74
CA SER A 247 0.73 16.13 1.68
C SER A 247 2.19 16.52 1.91
N GLY A 248 2.78 16.10 3.02
CA GLY A 248 4.17 16.37 3.41
C GLY A 248 5.17 15.32 2.94
N ILE A 249 6.18 15.09 3.78
CA ILE A 249 7.25 14.11 3.55
C ILE A 249 7.33 13.16 4.74
N ILE A 250 7.36 11.87 4.44
CA ILE A 250 7.65 10.80 5.40
C ILE A 250 8.94 10.11 4.97
N GLU A 251 9.89 9.97 5.89
CA GLU A 251 11.15 9.25 5.70
C GLU A 251 11.28 8.13 6.73
N ALA A 252 11.19 6.88 6.29
CA ALA A 252 11.31 5.69 7.13
C ALA A 252 12.09 4.58 6.42
N SER A 253 13.22 4.92 5.80
CA SER A 253 14.01 3.93 5.07
C SER A 253 14.62 2.89 6.00
N SER A 254 14.57 1.61 5.59
CA SER A 254 15.27 0.52 6.29
C SER A 254 16.77 0.78 6.32
N LEU A 255 17.41 0.46 7.42
CA LEU A 255 18.86 0.67 7.61
C LEU A 255 19.67 -0.57 7.21
N ASP A 256 19.03 -1.73 7.21
CA ASP A 256 19.59 -3.03 6.80
C ASP A 256 18.47 -3.95 6.29
N GLU A 257 18.85 -5.15 5.78
CA GLU A 257 17.88 -6.12 5.26
C GLU A 257 17.06 -6.83 6.35
N LEU A 258 17.49 -6.78 7.59
CA LEU A 258 16.85 -7.45 8.73
C LEU A 258 15.81 -6.58 9.42
N THR A 259 15.96 -5.25 9.32
CA THR A 259 15.08 -4.27 9.97
C THR A 259 14.23 -3.57 8.91
N GLN A 260 13.08 -4.12 8.59
CA GLN A 260 12.15 -3.47 7.65
C GLN A 260 11.43 -2.32 8.34
N SER A 261 11.53 -1.15 7.76
CA SER A 261 10.73 0.00 8.15
C SER A 261 9.30 -0.15 7.65
N GLU A 262 8.36 0.43 8.38
CA GLU A 262 6.95 0.36 8.06
C GLU A 262 6.31 1.75 8.15
N VAL A 263 5.50 2.09 7.16
CA VAL A 263 4.69 3.32 7.15
C VAL A 263 3.25 2.94 6.87
N ILE A 264 2.35 3.23 7.81
CA ILE A 264 0.92 2.96 7.67
C ILE A 264 0.14 4.26 7.81
N LEU A 265 -0.63 4.58 6.79
CA LEU A 265 -1.63 5.63 6.74
C LEU A 265 -3.00 4.95 6.64
N PHE A 266 -3.78 4.95 7.71
CA PHE A 266 -5.01 4.19 7.76
C PHE A 266 -6.17 4.92 8.44
N ALA A 267 -7.19 5.28 7.67
CA ALA A 267 -8.45 5.81 8.16
C ALA A 267 -9.49 4.68 8.26
N HIS A 268 -9.62 4.07 9.44
CA HIS A 268 -10.63 3.03 9.68
C HIS A 268 -12.05 3.59 9.51
N GLY A 269 -12.83 3.03 8.58
CA GLY A 269 -14.19 3.51 8.24
C GLY A 269 -14.22 4.92 7.67
N GLY A 270 -13.09 5.45 7.22
CA GLY A 270 -12.94 6.82 6.74
C GLY A 270 -12.13 6.93 5.45
N THR A 271 -11.62 8.14 5.18
CA THR A 271 -10.91 8.45 3.94
C THR A 271 -9.43 8.71 4.19
N THR A 272 -8.56 8.06 3.44
CA THR A 272 -7.14 8.39 3.36
C THR A 272 -6.86 9.14 2.07
N ASN A 273 -6.22 10.32 2.18
CA ASN A 273 -5.81 11.15 1.05
C ASN A 273 -4.29 11.25 1.01
N VAL A 274 -3.70 10.89 -0.12
CA VAL A 274 -2.24 10.86 -0.32
C VAL A 274 -1.87 11.76 -1.49
N ASP A 275 -1.10 12.81 -1.21
CA ASP A 275 -0.61 13.79 -2.18
C ASP A 275 0.90 14.10 -2.00
N GLY A 276 1.54 13.53 -0.99
CA GLY A 276 2.91 13.80 -0.58
C GLY A 276 3.90 12.70 -0.97
N SER A 277 5.06 12.74 -0.30
CA SER A 277 6.16 11.80 -0.54
C SER A 277 6.37 10.87 0.65
N ILE A 278 6.47 9.56 0.39
CA ILE A 278 6.80 8.52 1.38
C ILE A 278 8.05 7.80 0.91
N ILE A 279 9.14 7.94 1.66
CA ILE A 279 10.45 7.34 1.35
C ILE A 279 10.76 6.28 2.41
N ALA A 280 10.45 5.02 2.10
CA ALA A 280 10.66 3.86 2.97
C ALA A 280 11.49 2.80 2.23
N LYS A 281 12.68 3.15 1.76
CA LYS A 281 13.55 2.26 0.94
C LYS A 281 13.76 0.93 1.66
N GLY A 282 13.49 -0.18 0.94
CA GLY A 282 13.55 -1.53 1.50
C GLY A 282 12.44 -1.88 2.49
N GLY A 283 11.57 -0.92 2.84
CA GLY A 283 10.46 -1.09 3.78
C GLY A 283 9.11 -1.33 3.09
N PHE A 284 8.08 -1.35 3.92
CA PHE A 284 6.69 -1.54 3.53
C PHE A 284 5.90 -0.24 3.75
N VAL A 285 5.02 0.08 2.81
CA VAL A 285 4.09 1.21 2.90
C VAL A 285 2.68 0.70 2.69
N GLU A 286 1.76 1.10 3.58
CA GLU A 286 0.33 0.89 3.42
C GLU A 286 -0.41 2.22 3.43
N THR A 287 -1.33 2.40 2.48
CA THR A 287 -2.27 3.52 2.44
C THR A 287 -3.66 2.96 2.26
N SER A 288 -4.48 3.04 3.29
CA SER A 288 -5.72 2.27 3.40
C SER A 288 -6.83 3.05 4.09
N GLY A 289 -8.06 2.64 3.87
CA GLY A 289 -9.26 3.24 4.46
C GLY A 289 -10.52 2.62 3.88
N GLU A 290 -11.70 3.07 4.28
CA GLU A 290 -12.93 2.74 3.54
C GLU A 290 -12.87 3.34 2.13
N LYS A 291 -12.35 4.59 2.05
CA LYS A 291 -12.07 5.31 0.80
C LYS A 291 -10.60 5.72 0.73
N LEU A 292 -10.06 5.75 -0.47
CA LEU A 292 -8.68 6.14 -0.73
C LEU A 292 -8.59 7.06 -1.94
N ASN A 293 -7.90 8.20 -1.77
CA ASN A 293 -7.53 9.10 -2.86
C ASN A 293 -6.02 9.18 -2.96
N VAL A 294 -5.49 8.93 -4.16
CA VAL A 294 -4.06 9.04 -4.45
C VAL A 294 -3.88 9.95 -5.66
N THR A 295 -3.30 11.13 -5.44
CA THR A 295 -3.08 12.12 -6.50
C THR A 295 -1.87 11.78 -7.37
N SER A 296 -1.74 12.44 -8.52
CA SER A 296 -0.59 12.28 -9.42
C SER A 296 0.75 12.73 -8.82
N ASN A 297 0.72 13.55 -7.77
CA ASN A 297 1.92 14.03 -7.07
C ASN A 297 2.48 13.01 -6.08
N THR A 298 1.71 11.98 -5.76
CA THR A 298 2.10 10.95 -4.78
C THR A 298 3.36 10.21 -5.22
N LYS A 299 4.38 10.26 -4.37
CA LYS A 299 5.64 9.56 -4.57
C LYS A 299 5.89 8.58 -3.43
N VAL A 300 6.00 7.30 -3.76
CA VAL A 300 6.34 6.24 -2.81
C VAL A 300 7.60 5.52 -3.28
N ILE A 301 8.62 5.48 -2.44
CA ILE A 301 9.84 4.70 -2.68
C ILE A 301 9.93 3.66 -1.57
N ALA A 302 9.55 2.43 -1.87
CA ALA A 302 9.52 1.32 -0.92
C ALA A 302 9.91 0.00 -1.62
N LYS A 303 9.97 -1.09 -0.89
CA LYS A 303 9.97 -2.42 -1.49
C LYS A 303 8.58 -2.74 -2.03
N ASP A 304 7.57 -2.57 -1.20
CA ASP A 304 6.17 -2.84 -1.52
C ASP A 304 5.27 -1.71 -1.00
N TRP A 305 4.28 -1.32 -1.81
CA TRP A 305 3.24 -0.36 -1.45
C TRP A 305 1.86 -1.01 -1.60
N LEU A 306 1.16 -1.18 -0.50
CA LEU A 306 -0.21 -1.69 -0.43
C LEU A 306 -1.21 -0.52 -0.39
N LEU A 307 -2.23 -0.60 -1.23
CA LEU A 307 -3.40 0.27 -1.24
C LEU A 307 -4.63 -0.62 -1.00
N ASP A 308 -5.33 -0.44 0.14
CA ASP A 308 -6.41 -1.37 0.55
C ASP A 308 -7.69 -0.63 0.99
N PRO A 309 -8.45 -0.03 0.06
CA PRO A 309 -9.79 0.48 0.31
C PRO A 309 -10.89 -0.54 -0.04
N THR A 310 -12.15 -0.11 0.09
CA THR A 310 -13.32 -0.91 -0.31
C THR A 310 -13.37 -1.09 -1.83
N ASN A 311 -13.14 -0.02 -2.60
CA ASN A 311 -13.05 -0.05 -4.06
C ASN A 311 -11.83 0.75 -4.53
N ILE A 312 -11.34 0.44 -5.73
CA ILE A 312 -10.30 1.22 -6.40
C ILE A 312 -10.74 1.54 -7.83
N LEU A 313 -10.76 2.82 -8.14
CA LEU A 313 -10.96 3.33 -9.48
C LEU A 313 -9.68 4.00 -9.97
N ILE A 314 -9.03 3.41 -10.99
CA ILE A 314 -7.81 3.97 -11.58
C ILE A 314 -8.20 4.91 -12.71
N GLU A 315 -7.93 6.20 -12.52
CA GLU A 315 -8.31 7.25 -13.46
C GLU A 315 -7.13 8.12 -13.88
N SER A 316 -7.31 8.86 -14.98
CA SER A 316 -6.38 9.91 -15.34
C SER A 316 -6.55 11.08 -14.39
N THR A 317 -5.48 11.71 -13.99
CA THR A 317 -5.61 12.87 -13.13
C THR A 317 -4.68 13.99 -13.52
N GLY A 318 -5.23 15.17 -13.50
CA GLY A 318 -4.52 16.39 -13.25
C GLY A 318 -4.77 16.84 -11.81
N GLY A 319 -3.99 16.38 -10.83
CA GLY A 319 -3.97 17.01 -9.52
C GLY A 319 -5.15 16.69 -8.57
N ASN A 320 -5.90 17.70 -8.11
CA ASN A 320 -6.87 17.61 -7.00
C ASN A 320 -8.27 17.11 -7.38
N ASP A 321 -8.45 16.54 -8.56
CA ASP A 321 -9.78 16.17 -9.09
C ASP A 321 -10.26 14.78 -8.67
N LEU A 322 -9.54 14.11 -7.77
CA LEU A 322 -9.91 12.80 -7.29
C LEU A 322 -11.07 12.89 -6.29
N THR A 323 -12.15 12.24 -6.63
CA THR A 323 -13.29 12.03 -5.74
C THR A 323 -13.25 10.61 -5.21
N GLY A 324 -13.35 10.42 -3.93
CA GLY A 324 -13.24 9.18 -3.15
C GLY A 324 -13.17 7.86 -3.94
N ASP A 325 -12.29 6.96 -3.54
CA ASP A 325 -11.95 5.70 -4.21
C ASP A 325 -11.11 5.84 -5.50
N SER A 326 -10.54 7.01 -5.78
CA SER A 326 -9.78 7.26 -7.01
C SER A 326 -8.27 7.23 -6.79
N VAL A 327 -7.59 6.45 -7.62
CA VAL A 327 -6.13 6.35 -7.63
C VAL A 327 -5.60 6.80 -8.99
N SER A 328 -4.67 7.74 -8.99
CA SER A 328 -4.07 8.26 -10.21
C SER A 328 -3.28 7.18 -10.96
N ALA A 329 -3.61 6.96 -12.24
CA ALA A 329 -2.82 6.12 -13.12
C ALA A 329 -1.37 6.62 -13.23
N THR A 330 -1.17 7.94 -13.26
CA THR A 330 0.17 8.57 -13.27
C THR A 330 0.94 8.23 -12.00
N ALA A 331 0.29 8.28 -10.82
CA ALA A 331 0.93 7.86 -9.57
C ALA A 331 1.36 6.39 -9.62
N ILE A 332 0.48 5.49 -10.07
CA ILE A 332 0.82 4.07 -10.21
C ILE A 332 2.04 3.89 -11.13
N GLN A 333 2.04 4.50 -12.31
CA GLN A 333 3.14 4.39 -13.28
C GLN A 333 4.46 4.89 -12.70
N ASN A 334 4.46 6.10 -12.13
CA ASN A 334 5.67 6.70 -11.57
C ASN A 334 6.25 5.88 -10.40
N ASN A 335 5.38 5.30 -9.58
CA ASN A 335 5.82 4.53 -8.43
C ASN A 335 6.26 3.10 -8.81
N LEU A 336 5.73 2.52 -9.88
CA LEU A 336 6.22 1.27 -10.46
C LEU A 336 7.65 1.36 -11.02
N GLU A 337 8.22 2.55 -11.17
CA GLU A 337 9.65 2.71 -11.52
C GLU A 337 10.59 2.29 -10.36
N THR A 338 10.11 2.27 -9.12
CA THR A 338 10.94 1.96 -7.93
C THR A 338 10.33 0.96 -6.96
N THR A 339 9.02 0.74 -7.00
CA THR A 339 8.25 0.09 -5.95
C THR A 339 7.26 -0.91 -6.53
N ASN A 340 7.13 -2.11 -5.96
CA ASN A 340 6.00 -2.98 -6.28
C ASN A 340 4.71 -2.34 -5.76
N VAL A 341 3.68 -2.29 -6.59
CA VAL A 341 2.38 -1.70 -6.24
C VAL A 341 1.35 -2.81 -6.12
N HIS A 342 0.76 -2.95 -4.94
CA HIS A 342 -0.29 -3.90 -4.66
C HIS A 342 -1.60 -3.14 -4.39
N LEU A 343 -2.51 -3.20 -5.34
CA LEU A 343 -3.87 -2.69 -5.22
C LEU A 343 -4.75 -3.83 -4.72
N GLN A 344 -5.26 -3.68 -3.51
CA GLN A 344 -6.18 -4.63 -2.89
C GLN A 344 -7.49 -3.91 -2.59
N ALA A 345 -8.60 -4.46 -2.99
CA ALA A 345 -9.91 -3.91 -2.70
C ALA A 345 -10.85 -5.01 -2.20
N THR A 346 -11.69 -4.68 -1.23
CA THR A 346 -12.69 -5.64 -0.74
C THR A 346 -13.69 -6.00 -1.85
N ASN A 347 -14.13 -5.04 -2.66
CA ASN A 347 -15.11 -5.24 -3.72
C ASN A 347 -14.47 -5.24 -5.11
N ASN A 348 -14.16 -4.06 -5.63
CA ASN A 348 -13.83 -3.92 -7.06
C ASN A 348 -12.57 -3.11 -7.30
N ILE A 349 -11.82 -3.51 -8.32
CA ILE A 349 -10.79 -2.68 -8.96
C ILE A 349 -11.20 -2.43 -10.40
N THR A 350 -11.19 -1.17 -10.83
CA THR A 350 -11.48 -0.78 -12.22
C THR A 350 -10.32 0.02 -12.80
N VAL A 351 -9.75 -0.46 -13.90
CA VAL A 351 -8.64 0.17 -14.61
C VAL A 351 -9.17 0.93 -15.81
N ASN A 352 -9.44 2.24 -15.66
CA ASN A 352 -10.00 3.07 -16.73
C ASN A 352 -8.94 3.79 -17.57
N GLN A 353 -7.67 3.75 -17.15
CA GLN A 353 -6.57 4.42 -17.83
C GLN A 353 -5.43 3.48 -18.14
N ASN A 354 -4.69 3.79 -19.19
CA ASN A 354 -3.48 3.04 -19.54
C ASN A 354 -2.47 3.13 -18.41
N ILE A 355 -1.86 1.99 -18.08
CA ILE A 355 -0.76 1.90 -17.13
C ILE A 355 0.45 1.33 -17.86
N THR A 356 1.53 2.11 -17.95
CA THR A 356 2.76 1.69 -18.63
C THR A 356 3.97 1.97 -17.74
N TRP A 357 4.86 0.98 -17.61
CA TRP A 357 6.13 1.12 -16.90
C TRP A 357 7.20 0.23 -17.52
N SER A 358 8.48 0.42 -17.12
CA SER A 358 9.62 -0.22 -17.79
C SER A 358 10.50 -1.07 -16.86
N THR A 359 10.23 -1.07 -15.58
CA THR A 359 11.04 -1.78 -14.57
C THR A 359 10.58 -3.22 -14.34
N ASP A 360 11.35 -3.93 -13.52
CA ASP A 360 11.01 -5.27 -13.06
C ASP A 360 9.91 -5.32 -11.99
N LYS A 361 9.31 -4.18 -11.65
CA LYS A 361 8.31 -4.09 -10.60
C LYS A 361 6.98 -4.73 -11.00
N GLN A 362 6.29 -5.24 -10.00
CA GLN A 362 5.00 -5.89 -10.17
C GLN A 362 3.85 -4.94 -9.81
N LEU A 363 2.84 -4.91 -10.67
CA LEU A 363 1.50 -4.41 -10.35
C LEU A 363 0.62 -5.60 -9.99
N LYS A 364 0.24 -5.72 -8.72
CA LYS A 364 -0.70 -6.76 -8.29
C LYS A 364 -2.09 -6.15 -8.07
N LEU A 365 -3.10 -6.72 -8.71
CA LEU A 365 -4.50 -6.34 -8.56
C LEU A 365 -5.25 -7.49 -7.86
N GLN A 366 -5.82 -7.21 -6.69
CA GLN A 366 -6.50 -8.22 -5.87
C GLN A 366 -7.86 -7.70 -5.40
N ALA A 367 -8.96 -8.36 -5.80
CA ALA A 367 -10.32 -7.95 -5.43
C ALA A 367 -11.34 -9.07 -5.67
N ASN A 368 -12.61 -8.87 -5.27
CA ASN A 368 -13.70 -9.77 -5.68
C ASN A 368 -13.95 -9.71 -7.18
N SER A 369 -13.82 -8.52 -7.79
CA SER A 369 -13.96 -8.31 -9.23
C SER A 369 -12.92 -7.31 -9.73
N ILE A 370 -12.35 -7.59 -10.90
CA ILE A 370 -11.35 -6.71 -11.53
C ILE A 370 -11.82 -6.40 -12.95
N ASN A 371 -12.02 -5.12 -13.26
CA ASN A 371 -12.44 -4.65 -14.58
C ASN A 371 -11.25 -3.95 -15.25
N VAL A 372 -10.83 -4.46 -16.39
CA VAL A 372 -9.74 -3.91 -17.20
C VAL A 372 -10.34 -3.23 -18.42
N ASN A 373 -10.45 -1.90 -18.37
CA ASN A 373 -11.08 -1.09 -19.43
C ASN A 373 -10.03 -0.39 -20.31
N SER A 374 -8.76 -0.50 -19.97
CA SER A 374 -7.64 0.13 -20.67
C SER A 374 -6.42 -0.77 -20.72
N THR A 375 -5.39 -0.35 -21.46
CA THR A 375 -4.18 -1.15 -21.67
C THR A 375 -3.27 -1.15 -20.43
N ILE A 376 -2.81 -2.33 -20.05
CA ILE A 376 -1.75 -2.52 -19.04
C ILE A 376 -0.50 -3.05 -19.74
N ASN A 377 0.61 -2.33 -19.66
CA ASN A 377 1.82 -2.61 -20.41
C ASN A 377 3.09 -2.45 -19.56
N ASN A 378 3.68 -3.56 -19.15
CA ASN A 378 5.06 -3.53 -18.68
C ASN A 378 6.01 -3.78 -19.84
N THR A 379 6.81 -2.78 -20.22
CA THR A 379 7.75 -2.91 -21.35
C THR A 379 9.05 -3.64 -21.00
N ASN A 380 9.24 -4.08 -19.76
CA ASN A 380 10.40 -4.86 -19.33
C ASN A 380 10.40 -6.26 -19.99
N SER A 381 11.53 -6.63 -20.58
CA SER A 381 11.67 -7.88 -21.33
C SER A 381 12.02 -9.09 -20.48
N THR A 382 12.36 -8.91 -19.23
CA THR A 382 12.85 -9.99 -18.35
C THR A 382 11.90 -10.33 -17.23
N ASN A 383 11.43 -9.33 -16.50
CA ASN A 383 10.61 -9.49 -15.28
C ASN A 383 9.50 -8.45 -15.17
N GLY A 384 8.70 -8.58 -14.12
CA GLY A 384 7.63 -7.65 -13.82
C GLY A 384 6.38 -7.87 -14.67
N GLY A 385 5.40 -7.03 -14.47
CA GLY A 385 4.11 -7.12 -15.16
C GLY A 385 2.94 -7.01 -14.21
N VAL A 386 1.72 -7.23 -14.74
CA VAL A 386 0.50 -7.26 -13.93
C VAL A 386 0.16 -8.68 -13.49
N TYR A 387 -0.16 -8.84 -12.20
CA TYR A 387 -0.64 -10.09 -11.62
C TYR A 387 -2.07 -9.89 -11.11
N PHE A 388 -3.01 -10.66 -11.62
CA PHE A 388 -4.41 -10.64 -11.20
C PHE A 388 -4.67 -11.69 -10.12
N ASN A 389 -5.43 -11.32 -9.10
CA ASN A 389 -5.88 -12.22 -8.04
C ASN A 389 -7.34 -11.92 -7.69
N ALA A 390 -8.27 -12.45 -8.46
CA ALA A 390 -9.68 -12.39 -8.12
C ALA A 390 -10.00 -13.44 -7.04
N PHE A 391 -10.64 -13.04 -5.93
CA PHE A 391 -10.80 -13.90 -4.76
C PHE A 391 -11.64 -15.16 -5.00
N ASN A 392 -12.58 -15.13 -5.92
CA ASN A 392 -13.54 -16.22 -6.10
C ASN A 392 -13.20 -17.13 -7.27
N THR A 393 -12.93 -16.56 -8.45
CA THR A 393 -12.66 -17.31 -9.67
C THR A 393 -11.94 -16.44 -10.71
N THR A 394 -11.22 -17.07 -11.65
CA THR A 394 -10.50 -16.37 -12.72
C THR A 394 -11.42 -15.64 -13.71
N ASP A 395 -12.70 -15.95 -13.77
CA ASP A 395 -13.72 -15.32 -14.60
C ASP A 395 -14.22 -13.97 -14.05
N LYS A 396 -13.83 -13.61 -12.83
CA LYS A 396 -14.08 -12.30 -12.24
C LYS A 396 -13.12 -11.21 -12.71
N VAL A 397 -12.12 -11.55 -13.52
CA VAL A 397 -11.29 -10.57 -14.24
C VAL A 397 -11.93 -10.36 -15.62
N VAL A 398 -12.54 -9.20 -15.82
CA VAL A 398 -13.29 -8.86 -17.02
C VAL A 398 -12.54 -7.80 -17.83
N PHE A 399 -12.43 -8.02 -19.13
CA PHE A 399 -11.79 -7.08 -20.06
C PHE A 399 -12.85 -6.43 -20.95
N ASP A 400 -12.95 -5.11 -20.89
CA ASP A 400 -13.80 -4.34 -21.79
C ASP A 400 -13.19 -4.27 -23.21
N THR A 401 -13.87 -3.62 -24.13
CA THR A 401 -13.46 -3.52 -25.55
C THR A 401 -12.03 -3.04 -25.72
N ASN A 402 -11.61 -2.04 -24.95
CA ASN A 402 -10.26 -1.44 -25.01
C ASN A 402 -9.28 -2.04 -23.99
N GLY A 403 -9.78 -2.86 -23.07
CA GLY A 403 -8.97 -3.47 -22.03
C GLY A 403 -8.09 -4.59 -22.58
N LYS A 404 -6.79 -4.51 -22.33
CA LYS A 404 -5.84 -5.57 -22.71
C LYS A 404 -4.57 -5.52 -21.88
N VAL A 405 -3.82 -6.62 -21.90
CA VAL A 405 -2.46 -6.71 -21.34
C VAL A 405 -1.46 -6.97 -22.45
N ILE A 406 -0.41 -6.16 -22.51
CA ILE A 406 0.72 -6.40 -23.42
C ILE A 406 1.73 -7.31 -22.72
N VAL A 407 2.02 -8.44 -23.34
CA VAL A 407 2.92 -9.48 -22.85
C VAL A 407 4.32 -9.26 -23.44
N ASN A 408 5.27 -8.86 -22.62
CA ASN A 408 6.63 -8.53 -23.05
C ASN A 408 7.70 -9.47 -22.48
N ASN A 409 7.33 -10.32 -21.52
CA ASN A 409 8.26 -11.24 -20.88
C ASN A 409 7.58 -12.55 -20.47
N LEU A 410 8.39 -13.51 -20.07
CA LEU A 410 7.98 -14.86 -19.78
C LEU A 410 7.10 -14.99 -18.52
N TYR A 411 7.35 -14.12 -17.51
CA TYR A 411 6.51 -14.11 -16.30
C TYR A 411 5.10 -13.60 -16.60
N GLN A 412 4.99 -12.53 -17.38
CA GLN A 412 3.69 -12.03 -17.81
C GLN A 412 2.92 -13.05 -18.64
N LEU A 413 3.61 -13.82 -19.49
CA LEU A 413 3.03 -14.94 -20.24
C LEU A 413 2.48 -16.02 -19.28
N GLN A 414 3.25 -16.41 -18.26
CA GLN A 414 2.79 -17.39 -17.27
C GLN A 414 1.63 -16.89 -16.43
N TRP A 415 1.61 -15.58 -16.11
CA TRP A 415 0.55 -14.96 -15.30
C TRP A 415 -0.79 -14.81 -16.03
N MET A 416 -0.85 -15.07 -17.33
CA MET A 416 -2.14 -15.18 -18.04
C MET A 416 -3.07 -16.22 -17.42
N ASN A 417 -2.53 -17.22 -16.71
CA ASN A 417 -3.31 -18.20 -15.94
C ASN A 417 -4.20 -17.58 -14.86
N GLN A 418 -3.94 -16.35 -14.45
CA GLN A 418 -4.71 -15.63 -13.42
C GLN A 418 -5.97 -14.93 -14.00
N ALA A 419 -6.05 -14.79 -15.34
CA ALA A 419 -7.18 -14.13 -16.01
C ALA A 419 -7.43 -14.76 -17.38
N LEU A 420 -8.03 -15.94 -17.38
CA LEU A 420 -8.19 -16.78 -18.56
C LEU A 420 -9.22 -16.26 -19.60
N ASN A 421 -10.02 -15.25 -19.22
CA ASN A 421 -10.92 -14.52 -20.13
C ASN A 421 -10.27 -13.24 -20.68
N GLY A 422 -8.97 -13.04 -20.42
CA GLY A 422 -8.24 -11.82 -20.74
C GLY A 422 -8.01 -11.60 -22.23
N LYS A 423 -7.70 -10.36 -22.58
CA LYS A 423 -7.26 -9.95 -23.91
C LYS A 423 -5.76 -9.64 -23.84
N TYR A 424 -4.99 -10.40 -24.57
CA TYR A 424 -3.52 -10.36 -24.54
C TYR A 424 -2.95 -10.11 -25.93
N GLU A 425 -1.92 -9.28 -26.00
CA GLU A 425 -1.12 -9.05 -27.20
C GLU A 425 0.36 -9.23 -26.88
N LEU A 426 1.15 -9.85 -27.76
CA LEU A 426 2.61 -9.80 -27.61
C LEU A 426 3.12 -8.41 -27.96
N GLY A 427 4.03 -7.87 -27.15
CA GLY A 427 4.71 -6.62 -27.45
C GLY A 427 6.07 -6.84 -28.12
N ARG A 428 6.58 -8.06 -28.11
CA ARG A 428 7.88 -8.47 -28.69
C ARG A 428 8.01 -9.99 -28.81
N ASN A 429 9.11 -10.43 -29.45
CA ASN A 429 9.54 -11.81 -29.37
C ASN A 429 9.94 -12.17 -27.92
N ILE A 430 9.59 -13.38 -27.49
CA ILE A 430 9.92 -13.89 -26.15
C ILE A 430 10.80 -15.13 -26.30
N ASP A 431 11.99 -15.11 -25.70
CA ASP A 431 12.79 -16.32 -25.49
C ASP A 431 12.34 -17.01 -24.20
N ALA A 432 11.80 -18.22 -24.35
CA ALA A 432 11.30 -19.03 -23.25
C ALA A 432 12.30 -20.06 -22.75
N SER A 433 13.59 -19.97 -23.12
CA SER A 433 14.64 -20.93 -22.75
C SER A 433 14.76 -21.14 -21.22
N ALA A 434 14.51 -20.07 -20.42
CA ALA A 434 14.51 -20.15 -18.97
C ALA A 434 13.47 -21.13 -18.41
N THR A 435 12.43 -21.50 -19.16
CA THR A 435 11.42 -22.47 -18.71
C THR A 435 12.02 -23.87 -18.47
N SER A 436 13.15 -24.19 -19.07
CA SER A 436 13.87 -25.46 -18.83
C SER A 436 14.31 -25.65 -17.37
N ALA A 437 14.37 -24.57 -16.59
CA ALA A 437 14.71 -24.59 -15.17
C ALA A 437 13.50 -24.22 -14.25
N TRP A 438 12.28 -24.19 -14.81
CA TRP A 438 11.09 -23.82 -14.03
C TRP A 438 10.37 -25.06 -13.46
N ASN A 439 9.74 -24.87 -12.29
CA ASN A 439 8.90 -25.87 -11.66
C ASN A 439 9.64 -27.22 -11.45
N SER A 440 10.57 -27.26 -10.48
CA SER A 440 11.28 -28.49 -10.09
C SER A 440 10.31 -29.65 -9.85
N ASN A 441 10.66 -30.84 -10.37
CA ASN A 441 9.88 -32.05 -10.18
C ASN A 441 10.26 -32.84 -8.91
N GLY A 442 11.19 -32.30 -8.09
CA GLY A 442 11.67 -32.95 -6.87
C GLY A 442 12.61 -34.13 -7.07
N SER A 443 12.96 -34.49 -8.33
CA SER A 443 13.80 -35.62 -8.69
C SER A 443 14.99 -35.22 -9.57
N GLY A 444 15.43 -33.99 -9.44
CA GLY A 444 16.57 -33.42 -10.19
C GLY A 444 16.23 -32.90 -11.59
N GLY A 445 14.97 -32.88 -11.97
CA GLY A 445 14.48 -32.29 -13.24
C GLY A 445 13.45 -31.21 -13.04
N TYR A 446 12.89 -30.73 -14.15
CA TYR A 446 11.92 -29.60 -14.16
C TYR A 446 10.69 -29.95 -15.01
N TYR A 447 9.52 -29.47 -14.57
CA TYR A 447 8.27 -29.57 -15.32
C TYR A 447 8.17 -28.53 -16.43
N GLY A 448 8.97 -27.49 -16.38
CA GLY A 448 8.93 -26.38 -17.34
C GLY A 448 7.75 -25.44 -17.16
N PHE A 449 7.37 -24.77 -18.22
CA PHE A 449 6.24 -23.85 -18.25
C PHE A 449 4.94 -24.55 -17.83
N ASN A 450 4.05 -23.84 -17.14
CA ASN A 450 2.74 -24.38 -16.80
C ASN A 450 1.74 -23.98 -17.90
N PRO A 451 1.13 -24.92 -18.62
CA PRO A 451 0.16 -24.61 -19.68
C PRO A 451 -0.91 -23.59 -19.27
N ILE A 452 -1.23 -22.67 -20.17
CA ILE A 452 -2.28 -21.67 -19.92
C ILE A 452 -3.64 -22.35 -20.08
N GLY A 453 -4.42 -22.38 -19.00
CA GLY A 453 -5.69 -23.09 -18.94
C GLY A 453 -5.55 -24.61 -18.83
N ASN A 454 -6.59 -25.25 -18.33
CA ASN A 454 -6.72 -26.71 -18.14
C ASN A 454 -8.19 -27.14 -18.31
N SER A 455 -8.49 -28.41 -18.07
CA SER A 455 -9.86 -28.94 -18.24
C SER A 455 -10.92 -28.31 -17.31
N THR A 456 -10.50 -27.81 -16.16
CA THR A 456 -11.38 -27.13 -15.19
C THR A 456 -11.48 -25.63 -15.51
N ASN A 457 -10.33 -24.98 -15.63
CA ASN A 457 -10.20 -23.55 -15.89
C ASN A 457 -9.64 -23.37 -17.31
N LYS A 458 -10.54 -23.17 -18.28
CA LYS A 458 -10.20 -23.13 -19.69
C LYS A 458 -9.84 -21.72 -20.12
N PHE A 459 -8.88 -21.58 -21.05
CA PHE A 459 -8.64 -20.31 -21.70
C PHE A 459 -9.83 -19.97 -22.62
N ASN A 460 -10.40 -18.79 -22.40
CA ASN A 460 -11.59 -18.33 -23.12
C ASN A 460 -11.44 -16.87 -23.61
N GLY A 461 -10.22 -16.35 -23.54
CA GLY A 461 -9.85 -14.99 -23.93
C GLY A 461 -9.32 -14.88 -25.36
N THR A 462 -8.65 -13.77 -25.64
CA THR A 462 -7.94 -13.55 -26.91
C THR A 462 -6.44 -13.46 -26.68
N PHE A 463 -5.67 -14.05 -27.58
CA PHE A 463 -4.22 -13.95 -27.63
C PHE A 463 -3.77 -13.62 -29.05
N ASP A 464 -3.28 -12.40 -29.26
CA ASP A 464 -2.76 -11.97 -30.55
C ASP A 464 -1.24 -11.85 -30.48
N GLY A 465 -0.55 -12.69 -31.22
CA GLY A 465 0.92 -12.64 -31.30
C GLY A 465 1.45 -11.45 -32.09
N LEU A 466 0.62 -10.74 -32.86
CA LEU A 466 1.01 -9.60 -33.71
C LEU A 466 2.17 -9.90 -34.66
N GLY A 467 2.40 -11.16 -35.01
CA GLY A 467 3.51 -11.64 -35.82
C GLY A 467 4.82 -11.88 -35.04
N PHE A 468 4.84 -11.63 -33.73
CA PHE A 468 5.96 -11.99 -32.88
C PHE A 468 6.02 -13.51 -32.58
N THR A 469 7.13 -13.94 -32.01
CA THR A 469 7.38 -15.36 -31.74
C THR A 469 7.71 -15.63 -30.27
N ILE A 470 7.35 -16.82 -29.82
CA ILE A 470 7.86 -17.40 -28.57
C ILE A 470 8.79 -18.55 -28.96
N SER A 471 10.05 -18.51 -28.54
CA SER A 471 11.06 -19.52 -28.88
C SER A 471 11.53 -20.30 -27.66
N ASN A 472 12.03 -21.53 -27.90
CA ASN A 472 12.64 -22.40 -26.87
C ASN A 472 11.71 -22.75 -25.70
N LEU A 473 10.40 -22.78 -25.93
CA LEU A 473 9.45 -23.14 -24.87
C LEU A 473 9.66 -24.59 -24.44
N TYR A 474 9.94 -24.79 -23.15
CA TYR A 474 10.12 -26.11 -22.56
C TYR A 474 8.95 -26.46 -21.63
N ILE A 475 8.33 -27.66 -21.89
CA ILE A 475 7.30 -28.26 -21.04
C ILE A 475 7.59 -29.77 -20.95
N ASN A 476 7.77 -30.28 -19.74
CA ASN A 476 8.03 -31.71 -19.53
C ASN A 476 7.07 -32.31 -18.48
N ARG A 477 5.88 -32.71 -18.93
CA ARG A 477 4.78 -33.17 -18.08
C ARG A 477 4.20 -34.48 -18.57
N PRO A 478 5.02 -35.56 -18.60
CA PRO A 478 4.68 -36.84 -19.28
C PRO A 478 3.48 -37.58 -18.70
N SER A 479 3.03 -37.22 -17.50
CA SER A 479 1.83 -37.77 -16.85
C SER A 479 0.59 -36.86 -16.97
N GLN A 480 0.75 -35.61 -17.49
CA GLN A 480 -0.31 -34.61 -17.59
C GLN A 480 -0.99 -34.65 -18.97
N ASN A 481 -2.32 -34.55 -18.96
CA ASN A 481 -3.12 -34.32 -20.16
C ASN A 481 -3.24 -32.81 -20.44
N TYR A 482 -3.59 -32.44 -21.67
CA TYR A 482 -3.81 -31.07 -22.08
C TYR A 482 -2.55 -30.21 -21.94
N VAL A 483 -1.57 -30.51 -22.76
CA VAL A 483 -0.24 -29.87 -22.72
C VAL A 483 0.05 -29.11 -24.02
N GLY A 484 0.49 -27.89 -23.88
CA GLY A 484 0.89 -26.96 -24.93
C GLY A 484 1.14 -25.58 -24.31
N LEU A 485 1.41 -24.55 -25.12
CA LEU A 485 1.40 -23.19 -24.58
C LEU A 485 0.05 -22.92 -23.93
N PHE A 486 -1.05 -23.26 -24.60
CA PHE A 486 -2.40 -23.33 -24.04
C PHE A 486 -2.77 -24.80 -23.81
N GLY A 487 -3.10 -25.15 -22.57
CA GLY A 487 -3.50 -26.53 -22.26
C GLY A 487 -4.88 -26.87 -22.81
N TYR A 488 -5.85 -25.99 -22.56
CA TYR A 488 -7.25 -26.18 -22.97
C TYR A 488 -7.91 -24.85 -23.34
N THR A 489 -8.49 -24.75 -24.54
CA THR A 489 -9.25 -23.57 -25.02
C THR A 489 -10.73 -23.86 -25.13
N ASN A 490 -11.58 -22.84 -24.99
CA ASN A 490 -13.05 -22.95 -25.05
C ASN A 490 -13.65 -22.06 -26.13
N SER A 491 -14.97 -21.88 -26.14
CA SER A 491 -15.75 -21.33 -27.24
C SER A 491 -15.43 -19.90 -27.67
N SER A 492 -15.01 -19.05 -26.74
CA SER A 492 -14.65 -17.66 -27.06
C SER A 492 -13.15 -17.46 -27.26
N ALA A 493 -12.35 -18.53 -27.16
CA ALA A 493 -10.92 -18.46 -27.34
C ALA A 493 -10.54 -18.08 -28.78
N GLU A 494 -9.75 -17.03 -28.93
CA GLU A 494 -9.15 -16.62 -30.20
C GLU A 494 -7.64 -16.54 -30.05
N ILE A 495 -6.90 -17.36 -30.77
CA ILE A 495 -5.43 -17.36 -30.79
C ILE A 495 -4.99 -17.09 -32.23
N LYS A 496 -4.22 -16.03 -32.43
CA LYS A 496 -3.84 -15.63 -33.78
C LYS A 496 -2.46 -14.99 -33.89
N ASN A 497 -1.92 -15.01 -35.11
CA ASN A 497 -0.71 -14.29 -35.50
C ASN A 497 0.52 -14.63 -34.64
N ILE A 498 0.66 -15.88 -34.17
CA ILE A 498 1.72 -16.31 -33.26
C ILE A 498 2.59 -17.41 -33.87
N GLY A 499 3.90 -17.25 -33.75
CA GLY A 499 4.87 -18.30 -34.08
C GLY A 499 5.48 -18.92 -32.82
N LEU A 500 5.45 -20.24 -32.73
CA LEU A 500 6.24 -20.98 -31.75
C LEU A 500 7.45 -21.59 -32.46
N LYS A 501 8.67 -21.32 -31.95
CA LYS A 501 9.92 -21.78 -32.54
C LYS A 501 10.70 -22.67 -31.58
N ASP A 502 11.21 -23.77 -32.11
CA ASP A 502 12.12 -24.66 -31.37
C ASP A 502 11.57 -25.10 -30.02
N VAL A 503 10.26 -25.44 -29.98
CA VAL A 503 9.63 -25.90 -28.75
C VAL A 503 10.11 -27.31 -28.38
N ASN A 504 10.13 -27.63 -27.08
CA ASN A 504 10.37 -28.96 -26.56
C ASN A 504 9.30 -29.30 -25.52
N ILE A 505 8.25 -29.98 -25.99
CA ILE A 505 7.03 -30.21 -25.23
C ILE A 505 6.76 -31.71 -25.08
N THR A 506 6.63 -32.18 -23.86
CA THR A 506 6.24 -33.54 -23.51
C THR A 506 5.02 -33.55 -22.61
N GLY A 507 4.00 -34.33 -22.99
CA GLY A 507 2.77 -34.54 -22.22
C GLY A 507 2.29 -36.00 -22.27
N LYS A 508 1.07 -36.23 -21.73
CA LYS A 508 0.46 -37.57 -21.77
C LYS A 508 -0.48 -37.68 -22.99
N ASN A 509 -1.68 -37.14 -22.89
CA ASN A 509 -2.67 -37.06 -23.95
C ASN A 509 -2.98 -35.60 -24.29
N TYR A 510 -3.46 -35.35 -25.52
CA TYR A 510 -3.80 -34.04 -25.98
C TYR A 510 -2.62 -33.07 -25.87
N VAL A 511 -1.60 -33.37 -26.66
CA VAL A 511 -0.34 -32.63 -26.63
C VAL A 511 -0.15 -31.88 -27.94
N GLY A 512 0.01 -30.57 -27.86
CA GLY A 512 0.30 -29.70 -29.00
C GLY A 512 1.36 -28.66 -28.67
N GLY A 513 2.04 -28.12 -29.65
CA GLY A 513 2.94 -27.00 -29.44
C GLY A 513 2.17 -25.76 -28.95
N LEU A 514 1.15 -25.38 -29.69
CA LEU A 514 0.33 -24.22 -29.36
C LEU A 514 -0.84 -24.58 -28.43
N VAL A 515 -1.65 -25.56 -28.79
CA VAL A 515 -2.84 -25.93 -28.01
C VAL A 515 -2.91 -27.44 -27.78
N GLY A 516 -3.03 -27.85 -26.52
CA GLY A 516 -3.25 -29.25 -26.17
C GLY A 516 -4.63 -29.74 -26.64
N TYR A 517 -5.70 -29.05 -26.23
CA TYR A 517 -7.08 -29.37 -26.58
C TYR A 517 -7.85 -28.09 -26.98
N ASN A 518 -8.21 -27.98 -28.24
CA ASN A 518 -9.07 -26.92 -28.78
C ASN A 518 -10.51 -27.40 -28.81
N HIS A 519 -11.36 -26.96 -27.87
CA HIS A 519 -12.75 -27.41 -27.83
C HIS A 519 -13.57 -26.79 -28.96
N THR A 520 -13.69 -25.47 -28.99
CA THR A 520 -14.45 -24.69 -29.97
C THR A 520 -13.80 -23.39 -30.38
N GLY A 521 -12.56 -23.16 -29.92
CA GLY A 521 -11.80 -21.92 -30.16
C GLY A 521 -11.31 -21.79 -31.62
N THR A 522 -10.94 -20.56 -31.97
CA THR A 522 -10.35 -20.21 -33.27
C THR A 522 -8.85 -20.03 -33.18
N ILE A 523 -8.11 -20.69 -34.05
CA ILE A 523 -6.66 -20.54 -34.24
C ILE A 523 -6.42 -20.08 -35.68
N SER A 524 -5.71 -18.97 -35.88
CA SER A 524 -5.45 -18.47 -37.22
C SER A 524 -4.05 -17.87 -37.38
N ASN A 525 -3.51 -17.92 -38.60
CA ASN A 525 -2.21 -17.32 -38.94
C ASN A 525 -1.09 -17.68 -37.98
N SER A 526 -1.05 -18.92 -37.52
CA SER A 526 -0.16 -19.35 -36.44
C SER A 526 0.65 -20.57 -36.85
N TYR A 527 1.82 -20.74 -36.24
CA TYR A 527 2.64 -21.92 -36.53
C TYR A 527 3.41 -22.41 -35.33
N ALA A 528 3.84 -23.67 -35.39
CA ALA A 528 4.75 -24.28 -34.43
C ALA A 528 5.87 -25.03 -35.13
N SER A 529 7.06 -25.01 -34.53
CA SER A 529 8.23 -25.80 -34.91
C SER A 529 8.97 -26.28 -33.66
N GLY A 530 9.58 -27.45 -33.74
CA GLY A 530 10.35 -28.06 -32.65
C GLY A 530 10.03 -29.52 -32.42
N ASN A 531 9.94 -29.93 -31.15
CA ASN A 531 9.67 -31.33 -30.79
C ASN A 531 8.45 -31.40 -29.87
N VAL A 532 7.43 -32.12 -30.28
CA VAL A 532 6.23 -32.38 -29.50
C VAL A 532 6.07 -33.88 -29.27
N SER A 533 6.02 -34.31 -28.02
CA SER A 533 5.98 -35.72 -27.64
C SER A 533 4.82 -36.03 -26.69
N GLY A 534 4.05 -37.06 -26.99
CA GLY A 534 3.02 -37.60 -26.11
C GLY A 534 3.32 -39.03 -25.69
N THR A 535 3.24 -39.31 -24.39
CA THR A 535 3.39 -40.70 -23.90
C THR A 535 2.16 -41.56 -24.22
N ALA A 536 1.08 -40.96 -24.72
CA ALA A 536 -0.16 -41.65 -25.12
C ALA A 536 -0.74 -41.06 -26.42
N ASN A 537 -1.99 -40.60 -26.44
CA ASN A 537 -2.76 -40.31 -27.67
C ASN A 537 -2.93 -38.82 -27.97
N ASN A 538 -3.29 -38.52 -29.21
CA ASN A 538 -3.67 -37.18 -29.71
C ASN A 538 -2.51 -36.20 -29.59
N VAL A 539 -1.53 -36.37 -30.43
CA VAL A 539 -0.29 -35.58 -30.44
C VAL A 539 -0.16 -34.87 -31.80
N GLY A 540 -0.12 -33.56 -31.82
CA GLY A 540 0.08 -32.77 -33.03
C GLY A 540 1.10 -31.65 -32.80
N GLU A 541 1.84 -31.25 -33.82
CA GLU A 541 2.85 -30.23 -33.65
C GLU A 541 2.21 -28.86 -33.27
N LEU A 542 1.06 -28.50 -33.88
CA LEU A 542 0.36 -27.28 -33.54
C LEU A 542 -0.72 -27.56 -32.49
N VAL A 543 -1.62 -28.53 -32.76
CA VAL A 543 -2.78 -28.83 -31.91
C VAL A 543 -2.88 -30.32 -31.63
N GLY A 544 -2.97 -30.73 -30.37
CA GLY A 544 -3.12 -32.15 -29.99
C GLY A 544 -4.49 -32.69 -30.40
N TYR A 545 -5.57 -32.00 -30.04
CA TYR A 545 -6.94 -32.38 -30.33
C TYR A 545 -7.78 -31.17 -30.71
N ASN A 546 -8.40 -31.18 -31.88
CA ASN A 546 -9.37 -30.17 -32.33
C ASN A 546 -10.79 -30.78 -32.31
N HIS A 547 -11.62 -30.39 -31.34
CA HIS A 547 -12.95 -30.99 -31.20
C HIS A 547 -13.92 -30.43 -32.24
N THR A 548 -14.35 -29.18 -32.08
CA THR A 548 -15.23 -28.45 -33.04
C THR A 548 -14.66 -27.07 -33.39
N GLY A 549 -13.39 -26.84 -33.04
CA GLY A 549 -12.70 -25.56 -33.26
C GLY A 549 -12.30 -25.33 -34.71
N THR A 550 -11.94 -24.11 -35.03
CA THR A 550 -11.50 -23.69 -36.36
C THR A 550 -10.00 -23.39 -36.37
N ILE A 551 -9.28 -23.97 -37.32
CA ILE A 551 -7.86 -23.71 -37.57
C ILE A 551 -7.72 -23.22 -39.00
N THR A 552 -7.16 -22.03 -39.21
CA THR A 552 -7.00 -21.45 -40.57
C THR A 552 -5.62 -20.84 -40.76
N ASN A 553 -5.12 -20.87 -41.98
CA ASN A 553 -3.82 -20.24 -42.37
C ASN A 553 -2.68 -20.58 -41.41
N SER A 554 -2.64 -21.80 -40.93
CA SER A 554 -1.69 -22.24 -39.90
C SER A 554 -0.89 -23.45 -40.38
N TYR A 555 0.35 -23.57 -39.91
CA TYR A 555 1.20 -24.68 -40.34
C TYR A 555 2.12 -25.17 -39.20
N ALA A 556 2.77 -26.28 -39.43
CA ALA A 556 3.76 -26.83 -38.50
C ALA A 556 4.93 -27.48 -39.26
N THR A 557 6.13 -27.41 -38.69
CA THR A 557 7.38 -27.92 -39.35
C THR A 557 8.29 -28.69 -38.42
N GLY A 558 7.75 -29.24 -37.33
CA GLY A 558 8.53 -29.93 -36.30
C GLY A 558 8.44 -31.46 -36.34
N SER A 559 8.95 -32.07 -35.29
CA SER A 559 8.91 -33.54 -35.06
C SER A 559 7.85 -33.90 -34.02
N VAL A 560 6.97 -34.84 -34.36
CA VAL A 560 5.89 -35.30 -33.49
C VAL A 560 6.05 -36.77 -33.14
N THR A 561 5.92 -37.10 -31.86
CA THR A 561 5.99 -38.49 -31.37
C THR A 561 4.81 -38.82 -30.44
N GLY A 562 4.17 -39.95 -30.64
CA GLY A 562 3.05 -40.42 -29.80
C GLY A 562 2.67 -41.86 -30.08
N LYS A 563 1.65 -42.42 -29.38
CA LYS A 563 1.16 -43.79 -29.60
C LYS A 563 0.10 -43.89 -30.70
N ASN A 564 -1.00 -43.12 -30.54
CA ASN A 564 -2.09 -43.14 -31.51
C ASN A 564 -2.52 -41.70 -31.81
N TYR A 565 -3.11 -41.49 -32.97
CA TYR A 565 -3.59 -40.19 -33.43
C TYR A 565 -2.45 -39.13 -33.38
N VAL A 566 -1.41 -39.40 -34.17
CA VAL A 566 -0.25 -38.54 -34.31
C VAL A 566 -0.30 -37.84 -35.67
N GLY A 567 -0.26 -36.53 -35.67
CA GLY A 567 -0.35 -35.71 -36.88
C GLY A 567 0.66 -34.56 -36.91
N GLY A 568 1.23 -34.29 -38.07
CA GLY A 568 2.20 -33.20 -38.26
C GLY A 568 1.63 -31.81 -37.89
N LEU A 569 0.33 -31.57 -38.13
CA LEU A 569 -0.34 -30.31 -37.74
C LEU A 569 -1.27 -30.55 -36.56
N VAL A 570 -2.23 -31.47 -36.69
CA VAL A 570 -3.25 -31.78 -35.68
C VAL A 570 -3.24 -33.30 -35.41
N GLY A 571 -3.18 -33.70 -34.14
CA GLY A 571 -3.18 -35.10 -33.76
C GLY A 571 -4.50 -35.79 -34.04
N TYR A 572 -5.61 -35.19 -33.65
CA TYR A 572 -6.96 -35.66 -33.95
C TYR A 572 -7.94 -34.51 -34.21
N ASN A 573 -8.63 -34.51 -35.35
CA ASN A 573 -9.71 -33.60 -35.68
C ASN A 573 -11.05 -34.34 -35.62
N HIS A 574 -11.91 -33.99 -34.65
CA HIS A 574 -13.19 -34.65 -34.48
C HIS A 574 -14.23 -34.15 -35.51
N THR A 575 -14.71 -32.92 -35.34
CA THR A 575 -15.65 -32.24 -36.26
C THR A 575 -15.25 -30.80 -36.54
N GLY A 576 -14.02 -30.42 -36.20
CA GLY A 576 -13.49 -29.08 -36.41
C GLY A 576 -13.12 -28.82 -37.89
N THR A 577 -12.95 -27.55 -38.22
CA THR A 577 -12.46 -27.07 -39.52
C THR A 577 -10.93 -26.87 -39.45
N ILE A 578 -10.22 -27.32 -40.50
CA ILE A 578 -8.77 -27.10 -40.68
C ILE A 578 -8.55 -26.54 -42.09
#